data_295fb8fbc76fb447855b4bb6a64f0ba6
#
_entry.id   295fb8fbc76fb447855b4bb6a64f0ba6
#
_cell.length_a   1.000
_cell.length_b   1.000
_cell.length_c   1.000
_cell.angle_alpha   90.00
_cell.angle_beta   90.00
_cell.angle_gamma   90.00
#
_symmetry.space_group_name_H-M   'P 1'
#
loop_
_entity.id
_entity.type
_entity.pdbx_description
1 polymer ?
#
loop_
_entity_poly.entity_id
_entity_poly.type
_entity_poly.pdbx_seq_one_letter_code
_entity_poly.pdbx_strand_id
1 'polypeptide(L)'
;MESKTKNRKTREQVARMVERAFGGTALATGEDAVSELKEGWFNAAYTVRLSDGREVILKIAPLKDAEVLAYEKNIMATEVASMRLVRENPAIPVPEMYSFDTARDVCDSDYFFMEKLTGDNYEHVKESFSRAMQAQIDQQIGAIVREINGFTGTYFGYDGNSDLRGETWKEAFITIMDSVLEDGSRKQADFGSPIDEIRGAVLKHAPSLETVTTPRLVHWDAWDLNFFVKDGKVTGILDFERALWADPLMEAQFRALAFGGVSESMRGYGKTTFTHEEDERCHLYTLHLALVMKTECYYRKYDSDYVSNLSKQLTVPTLNWLKEN
;
A
#
# COMPACT_ATOMS: atom_id res chain seq x y z
N MET A 1 -10.98 2.29 -12.50
CA MET A 1 -10.09 1.30 -13.15
C MET A 1 -10.54 -0.09 -12.74
N GLU A 2 -10.81 -0.98 -13.69
CA GLU A 2 -11.24 -2.36 -13.43
C GLU A 2 -10.02 -3.28 -13.39
N SER A 3 -10.03 -4.26 -12.46
CA SER A 3 -9.00 -5.29 -12.36
C SER A 3 -9.64 -6.69 -12.41
N LYS A 4 -8.95 -7.64 -13.02
CA LYS A 4 -9.40 -9.04 -13.08
C LYS A 4 -9.25 -9.79 -11.76
N THR A 5 -8.56 -9.22 -10.78
CA THR A 5 -8.35 -9.83 -9.46
C THR A 5 -9.56 -9.74 -8.54
N LYS A 6 -10.51 -8.81 -8.80
CA LYS A 6 -11.67 -8.58 -7.92
C LYS A 6 -12.59 -9.80 -7.81
N ASN A 7 -12.62 -10.39 -6.64
CA ASN A 7 -13.48 -11.52 -6.29
C ASN A 7 -14.84 -11.03 -5.77
N ARG A 8 -15.73 -10.62 -6.69
CA ARG A 8 -17.05 -10.08 -6.34
C ARG A 8 -17.96 -11.14 -5.76
N LYS A 9 -18.83 -10.74 -4.81
CA LYS A 9 -19.78 -11.60 -4.12
C LYS A 9 -21.21 -11.12 -4.29
N THR A 10 -22.16 -12.09 -4.33
CA THR A 10 -23.58 -11.78 -4.30
C THR A 10 -24.01 -11.35 -2.89
N ARG A 11 -25.18 -10.71 -2.81
CA ARG A 11 -25.79 -10.31 -1.53
C ARG A 11 -25.93 -11.49 -0.56
N GLU A 12 -26.35 -12.66 -1.05
CA GLU A 12 -26.53 -13.87 -0.24
C GLU A 12 -25.19 -14.39 0.31
N GLN A 13 -24.12 -14.27 -0.48
CA GLN A 13 -22.78 -14.60 -0.01
C GLN A 13 -22.31 -13.63 1.08
N VAL A 14 -22.52 -12.32 0.87
CA VAL A 14 -22.20 -11.30 1.89
C VAL A 14 -23.02 -11.51 3.16
N ALA A 15 -24.31 -11.87 3.06
CA ALA A 15 -25.14 -12.16 4.24
C ALA A 15 -24.57 -13.30 5.11
N ARG A 16 -24.06 -14.38 4.48
CA ARG A 16 -23.40 -15.47 5.21
C ARG A 16 -22.10 -15.04 5.90
N MET A 17 -21.31 -14.16 5.25
CA MET A 17 -20.12 -13.60 5.86
C MET A 17 -20.45 -12.71 7.06
N VAL A 18 -21.52 -11.90 6.98
CA VAL A 18 -22.05 -11.08 8.09
C VAL A 18 -22.45 -11.95 9.26
N GLU A 19 -23.23 -13.01 9.02
CA GLU A 19 -23.66 -13.95 10.07
C GLU A 19 -22.44 -14.58 10.79
N ARG A 20 -21.43 -14.98 10.02
CA ARG A 20 -20.17 -15.55 10.57
C ARG A 20 -19.39 -14.54 11.42
N ALA A 21 -19.29 -13.28 10.95
CA ALA A 21 -18.48 -12.25 11.60
C ALA A 21 -19.14 -11.64 12.84
N PHE A 22 -20.47 -11.48 12.84
CA PHE A 22 -21.17 -10.67 13.83
C PHE A 22 -22.17 -11.45 14.69
N GLY A 23 -22.28 -12.76 14.57
CA GLY A 23 -23.08 -13.68 15.36
C GLY A 23 -24.34 -13.08 15.97
N GLY A 24 -25.50 -13.26 15.34
CA GLY A 24 -26.77 -12.70 15.79
C GLY A 24 -27.14 -11.32 15.21
N THR A 25 -26.23 -10.64 14.50
CA THR A 25 -26.54 -9.44 13.71
C THR A 25 -26.61 -9.83 12.24
N ALA A 26 -27.74 -9.57 11.58
CA ALA A 26 -27.96 -9.91 10.18
C ALA A 26 -27.57 -8.73 9.25
N LEU A 27 -27.49 -9.04 7.95
CA LEU A 27 -27.47 -8.02 6.92
C LEU A 27 -28.80 -7.25 6.94
N ALA A 28 -28.75 -5.92 6.81
CA ALA A 28 -29.95 -5.10 6.75
C ALA A 28 -30.86 -5.49 5.56
N THR A 29 -32.14 -5.24 5.70
CA THR A 29 -33.11 -5.35 4.60
C THR A 29 -32.97 -4.17 3.65
N GLY A 30 -33.21 -4.35 2.36
CA GLY A 30 -33.09 -3.31 1.34
C GLY A 30 -31.96 -3.60 0.34
N GLU A 31 -32.12 -3.17 -0.89
CA GLU A 31 -31.17 -3.43 -1.99
C GLU A 31 -29.84 -2.72 -1.77
N ASP A 32 -29.86 -1.59 -1.09
CA ASP A 32 -28.69 -0.74 -0.76
C ASP A 32 -27.88 -1.20 0.46
N ALA A 33 -28.27 -2.34 1.09
CA ALA A 33 -27.54 -2.87 2.23
C ALA A 33 -26.11 -3.36 1.90
N VAL A 34 -25.81 -3.61 0.64
CA VAL A 34 -24.48 -3.98 0.14
C VAL A 34 -24.19 -3.11 -1.09
N SER A 35 -23.16 -2.29 -1.01
CA SER A 35 -22.71 -1.42 -2.11
C SER A 35 -21.24 -1.64 -2.38
N GLU A 36 -20.86 -2.00 -3.62
CA GLU A 36 -19.46 -2.16 -4.01
C GLU A 36 -18.73 -0.81 -4.02
N LEU A 37 -17.57 -0.76 -3.39
CA LEU A 37 -16.62 0.34 -3.48
C LEU A 37 -15.74 0.13 -4.72
N LYS A 38 -15.83 1.05 -5.69
CA LYS A 38 -15.20 0.91 -7.01
C LYS A 38 -13.74 1.33 -7.05
N GLU A 39 -13.23 1.97 -6.01
CA GLU A 39 -11.90 2.62 -5.98
C GLU A 39 -10.74 1.64 -5.74
N GLY A 40 -10.97 0.49 -5.11
CA GLY A 40 -9.94 -0.54 -4.92
C GLY A 40 -9.53 -1.21 -6.24
N TRP A 41 -8.23 -1.45 -6.42
CA TRP A 41 -7.68 -2.03 -7.65
C TRP A 41 -7.32 -3.52 -7.53
N PHE A 42 -7.23 -4.04 -6.33
CA PHE A 42 -6.80 -5.42 -6.07
C PHE A 42 -7.90 -6.26 -5.41
N ASN A 43 -8.34 -5.86 -4.23
CA ASN A 43 -9.39 -6.51 -3.47
C ASN A 43 -10.79 -6.07 -3.93
N ALA A 44 -11.81 -6.92 -3.74
CA ALA A 44 -13.18 -6.48 -3.79
C ALA A 44 -13.56 -5.87 -2.42
N ALA A 45 -14.16 -4.68 -2.43
CA ALA A 45 -14.57 -3.99 -1.21
C ALA A 45 -16.02 -3.55 -1.28
N TYR A 46 -16.72 -3.59 -0.13
CA TYR A 46 -18.13 -3.24 -0.02
C TYR A 46 -18.40 -2.43 1.24
N THR A 47 -19.25 -1.43 1.14
CA THR A 47 -20.00 -0.92 2.30
C THR A 47 -21.15 -1.89 2.59
N VAL A 48 -21.26 -2.35 3.84
CA VAL A 48 -22.26 -3.29 4.29
C VAL A 48 -23.02 -2.68 5.46
N ARG A 49 -24.36 -2.57 5.34
CA ARG A 49 -25.23 -2.10 6.41
C ARG A 49 -25.81 -3.29 7.17
N LEU A 50 -25.60 -3.28 8.49
CA LEU A 50 -26.08 -4.30 9.41
C LEU A 50 -27.50 -3.99 9.91
N SER A 51 -28.21 -5.01 10.40
CA SER A 51 -29.59 -4.89 10.91
C SER A 51 -29.70 -4.02 12.17
N ASP A 52 -28.60 -3.80 12.89
CA ASP A 52 -28.50 -2.89 14.03
C ASP A 52 -28.22 -1.42 13.65
N GLY A 53 -28.15 -1.13 12.35
CA GLY A 53 -27.93 0.21 11.81
C GLY A 53 -26.46 0.60 11.60
N ARG A 54 -25.49 -0.22 12.02
CA ARG A 54 -24.06 0.03 11.73
C ARG A 54 -23.77 -0.14 10.25
N GLU A 55 -22.88 0.69 9.73
CA GLU A 55 -22.21 0.48 8.43
C GLU A 55 -20.79 0.04 8.67
N VAL A 56 -20.37 -1.02 7.98
CA VAL A 56 -19.05 -1.60 8.06
C VAL A 56 -18.46 -1.78 6.65
N ILE A 57 -17.15 -1.91 6.56
CA ILE A 57 -16.46 -2.23 5.30
C ILE A 57 -16.10 -3.72 5.31
N LEU A 58 -16.47 -4.41 4.23
CA LEU A 58 -16.03 -5.76 3.91
C LEU A 58 -14.97 -5.68 2.81
N LYS A 59 -13.77 -6.25 3.05
CA LYS A 59 -12.72 -6.40 2.04
C LYS A 59 -12.50 -7.90 1.79
N ILE A 60 -12.41 -8.31 0.52
CA ILE A 60 -12.30 -9.70 0.07
C ILE A 60 -11.10 -9.85 -0.84
N ALA A 61 -10.20 -10.76 -0.50
CA ALA A 61 -9.03 -11.06 -1.29
C ALA A 61 -9.37 -11.66 -2.67
N PRO A 62 -8.49 -11.58 -3.66
CA PRO A 62 -8.57 -12.35 -4.89
C PRO A 62 -8.72 -13.85 -4.61
N LEU A 63 -9.15 -14.62 -5.61
CA LEU A 63 -9.16 -16.07 -5.52
C LEU A 63 -7.74 -16.59 -5.27
N LYS A 64 -7.63 -17.73 -4.55
CA LYS A 64 -6.33 -18.32 -4.16
C LYS A 64 -5.43 -18.66 -5.34
N ASP A 65 -6.02 -18.99 -6.47
CA ASP A 65 -5.33 -19.33 -7.73
C ASP A 65 -5.15 -18.12 -8.65
N ALA A 66 -5.53 -16.93 -8.21
CA ALA A 66 -5.25 -15.70 -8.94
C ALA A 66 -3.73 -15.51 -9.07
N GLU A 67 -3.30 -15.21 -10.28
CA GLU A 67 -1.91 -14.92 -10.55
C GLU A 67 -1.57 -13.51 -10.03
N VAL A 68 -0.68 -13.44 -9.05
CA VAL A 68 -0.27 -12.23 -8.35
C VAL A 68 1.26 -12.08 -8.36
N LEU A 69 1.77 -10.89 -8.06
CA LEU A 69 3.19 -10.67 -7.91
C LEU A 69 3.72 -11.35 -6.64
N ALA A 70 5.02 -11.61 -6.60
CA ALA A 70 5.65 -12.30 -5.48
C ALA A 70 5.41 -11.60 -4.13
N TYR A 71 5.41 -10.26 -4.09
CA TYR A 71 5.14 -9.49 -2.88
C TYR A 71 3.68 -9.50 -2.44
N GLU A 72 2.74 -9.83 -3.35
CA GLU A 72 1.30 -9.87 -3.07
C GLU A 72 0.85 -11.19 -2.41
N LYS A 73 1.75 -12.13 -2.19
CA LYS A 73 1.43 -13.35 -1.42
C LYS A 73 0.98 -12.98 -0.01
N ASN A 74 -0.18 -13.53 0.40
CA ASN A 74 -0.78 -13.30 1.73
C ASN A 74 -0.94 -11.81 2.10
N ILE A 75 -1.10 -10.94 1.12
CA ILE A 75 -1.13 -9.49 1.26
C ILE A 75 -2.25 -9.03 2.22
N MET A 76 -3.41 -9.69 2.21
CA MET A 76 -4.50 -9.38 3.14
C MET A 76 -4.15 -9.73 4.60
N ALA A 77 -3.43 -10.81 4.84
CA ALA A 77 -2.93 -11.15 6.17
C ALA A 77 -1.92 -10.11 6.67
N THR A 78 -1.05 -9.61 5.78
CA THR A 78 -0.13 -8.50 6.06
C THR A 78 -0.90 -7.23 6.45
N GLU A 79 -1.94 -6.87 5.71
CA GLU A 79 -2.79 -5.71 6.02
C GLU A 79 -3.41 -5.82 7.40
N VAL A 80 -4.04 -6.95 7.70
CA VAL A 80 -4.69 -7.20 9.00
C VAL A 80 -3.68 -7.16 10.16
N ALA A 81 -2.51 -7.79 9.98
CA ALA A 81 -1.47 -7.80 11.01
C ALA A 81 -0.92 -6.40 11.27
N SER A 82 -0.62 -5.64 10.21
CA SER A 82 -0.10 -4.27 10.31
C SER A 82 -1.11 -3.33 10.96
N MET A 83 -2.39 -3.38 10.56
CA MET A 83 -3.44 -2.54 11.16
C MET A 83 -3.63 -2.85 12.64
N ARG A 84 -3.61 -4.13 13.05
CA ARG A 84 -3.69 -4.51 14.47
C ARG A 84 -2.50 -4.00 15.26
N LEU A 85 -1.30 -4.10 14.71
CA LEU A 85 -0.08 -3.62 15.34
C LEU A 85 -0.10 -2.10 15.55
N VAL A 86 -0.36 -1.33 14.48
CA VAL A 86 -0.31 0.14 14.56
C VAL A 86 -1.44 0.72 15.41
N ARG A 87 -2.55 0.00 15.59
CA ARG A 87 -3.64 0.39 16.50
C ARG A 87 -3.21 0.45 17.98
N GLU A 88 -2.10 -0.15 18.36
CA GLU A 88 -1.53 -0.02 19.69
C GLU A 88 -1.08 1.43 20.00
N ASN A 89 -0.82 2.23 18.96
CA ASN A 89 -0.53 3.66 19.09
C ASN A 89 -1.78 4.50 18.74
N PRO A 90 -2.45 5.13 19.71
CA PRO A 90 -3.66 5.91 19.47
C PRO A 90 -3.45 7.17 18.61
N ALA A 91 -2.21 7.56 18.34
CA ALA A 91 -1.89 8.66 17.42
C ALA A 91 -2.05 8.25 15.94
N ILE A 92 -2.21 6.95 15.66
CA ILE A 92 -2.41 6.43 14.30
C ILE A 92 -3.90 6.09 14.13
N PRO A 93 -4.66 6.88 13.38
CA PRO A 93 -6.11 6.71 13.26
C PRO A 93 -6.45 5.61 12.25
N VAL A 94 -6.32 4.34 12.64
CA VAL A 94 -6.73 3.18 11.81
C VAL A 94 -8.11 2.67 12.21
N PRO A 95 -8.90 2.12 11.27
CA PRO A 95 -10.21 1.55 11.57
C PRO A 95 -10.11 0.35 12.52
N GLU A 96 -11.15 0.12 13.28
CA GLU A 96 -11.30 -1.09 14.07
C GLU A 96 -11.49 -2.30 13.17
N MET A 97 -10.72 -3.37 13.43
CA MET A 97 -10.87 -4.66 12.76
C MET A 97 -11.86 -5.53 13.53
N TYR A 98 -13.04 -5.79 12.95
CA TYR A 98 -14.08 -6.59 13.60
C TYR A 98 -13.86 -8.10 13.47
N SER A 99 -13.44 -8.55 12.29
CA SER A 99 -13.18 -9.97 12.03
C SER A 99 -12.21 -10.15 10.88
N PHE A 100 -11.46 -11.25 10.91
CA PHE A 100 -10.66 -11.73 9.78
C PHE A 100 -10.85 -13.24 9.65
N ASP A 101 -11.34 -13.72 8.53
CA ASP A 101 -11.66 -15.11 8.26
C ASP A 101 -10.79 -15.66 7.12
N THR A 102 -10.09 -16.74 7.39
CA THR A 102 -9.21 -17.47 6.46
C THR A 102 -9.65 -18.91 6.27
N ALA A 103 -10.81 -19.32 6.85
CA ALA A 103 -11.28 -20.70 6.79
C ALA A 103 -11.77 -21.12 5.40
N ARG A 104 -12.22 -20.15 4.59
CA ARG A 104 -12.66 -20.34 3.19
C ARG A 104 -13.82 -21.33 3.04
N ASP A 105 -14.61 -21.53 4.07
CA ASP A 105 -15.82 -22.35 4.06
C ASP A 105 -17.10 -21.54 3.77
N VAL A 106 -17.11 -20.26 4.11
CA VAL A 106 -18.20 -19.32 3.83
C VAL A 106 -17.93 -18.50 2.57
N CYS A 107 -16.69 -18.13 2.35
CA CYS A 107 -16.17 -17.45 1.17
C CYS A 107 -15.00 -18.25 0.60
N ASP A 108 -14.80 -18.26 -0.72
CA ASP A 108 -13.69 -18.94 -1.41
C ASP A 108 -12.33 -18.22 -1.31
N SER A 109 -12.29 -17.12 -0.54
CA SER A 109 -11.10 -16.31 -0.29
C SER A 109 -11.08 -15.79 1.14
N ASP A 110 -9.93 -15.30 1.58
CA ASP A 110 -9.80 -14.59 2.83
C ASP A 110 -10.60 -13.28 2.77
N TYR A 111 -11.21 -12.89 3.87
CA TYR A 111 -11.94 -11.64 3.97
C TYR A 111 -11.92 -11.09 5.39
N PHE A 112 -12.13 -9.79 5.51
CA PHE A 112 -12.29 -9.15 6.82
C PHE A 112 -13.35 -8.07 6.80
N PHE A 113 -13.88 -7.80 8.00
CA PHE A 113 -14.75 -6.67 8.26
C PHE A 113 -14.02 -5.65 9.14
N MET A 114 -14.16 -4.38 8.79
CA MET A 114 -13.60 -3.27 9.57
C MET A 114 -14.61 -2.12 9.70
N GLU A 115 -14.31 -1.23 10.62
CA GLU A 115 -15.01 0.03 10.79
C GLU A 115 -15.03 0.84 9.49
N LYS A 116 -16.17 1.46 9.19
CA LYS A 116 -16.25 2.48 8.16
C LYS A 116 -15.77 3.79 8.75
N LEU A 117 -14.67 4.32 8.25
CA LEU A 117 -14.11 5.58 8.71
C LEU A 117 -15.08 6.75 8.49
N THR A 118 -15.00 7.73 9.37
CA THR A 118 -15.75 8.98 9.24
C THR A 118 -14.91 10.05 8.53
N GLY A 119 -15.58 10.91 7.77
CA GLY A 119 -14.93 11.95 6.96
C GLY A 119 -14.90 11.57 5.49
N ASP A 120 -14.22 12.39 4.72
CA ASP A 120 -14.09 12.25 3.28
C ASP A 120 -12.70 11.77 2.90
N ASN A 121 -12.58 11.04 1.78
CA ASN A 121 -11.29 10.68 1.23
C ASN A 121 -10.52 11.94 0.82
N TYR A 122 -9.27 12.08 1.30
CA TYR A 122 -8.51 13.32 1.14
C TYR A 122 -8.23 13.64 -0.34
N GLU A 123 -7.93 12.66 -1.16
CA GLU A 123 -7.71 12.86 -2.61
C GLU A 123 -8.92 13.55 -3.27
N HIS A 124 -10.14 13.16 -2.88
CA HIS A 124 -11.37 13.68 -3.49
C HIS A 124 -11.72 15.09 -3.04
N VAL A 125 -11.31 15.49 -1.84
CA VAL A 125 -11.68 16.79 -1.25
C VAL A 125 -10.52 17.78 -1.15
N LYS A 126 -9.29 17.35 -1.45
CA LYS A 126 -8.06 18.15 -1.29
C LYS A 126 -8.18 19.52 -1.96
N GLU A 127 -8.65 19.56 -3.21
CA GLU A 127 -8.77 20.81 -3.95
C GLU A 127 -9.87 21.75 -3.43
N SER A 128 -10.76 21.27 -2.54
CA SER A 128 -11.76 22.13 -1.87
C SER A 128 -11.18 22.91 -0.68
N PHE A 129 -10.02 22.51 -0.19
CA PHE A 129 -9.33 23.17 0.91
C PHE A 129 -8.44 24.33 0.44
N SER A 130 -8.28 25.35 1.30
CA SER A 130 -7.26 26.38 1.06
C SER A 130 -5.86 25.77 1.08
N ARG A 131 -4.89 26.40 0.41
CA ARG A 131 -3.48 25.96 0.43
C ARG A 131 -2.91 25.84 1.86
N ALA A 132 -3.30 26.73 2.76
CA ALA A 132 -2.88 26.65 4.16
C ALA A 132 -3.45 25.41 4.86
N MET A 133 -4.71 25.05 4.57
CA MET A 133 -5.34 23.86 5.13
C MET A 133 -4.74 22.59 4.54
N GLN A 134 -4.50 22.55 3.21
CA GLN A 134 -3.80 21.44 2.57
C GLN A 134 -2.44 21.20 3.24
N ALA A 135 -1.63 22.25 3.43
CA ALA A 135 -0.35 22.16 4.11
C ALA A 135 -0.45 21.60 5.53
N GLN A 136 -1.47 22.03 6.30
CA GLN A 136 -1.71 21.52 7.66
C GLN A 136 -2.10 20.02 7.65
N ILE A 137 -2.93 19.59 6.71
CA ILE A 137 -3.31 18.18 6.57
C ILE A 137 -2.09 17.34 6.13
N ASP A 138 -1.34 17.80 5.14
CA ASP A 138 -0.13 17.11 4.67
C ASP A 138 0.90 16.96 5.81
N GLN A 139 1.06 17.98 6.68
CA GLN A 139 1.91 17.85 7.87
C GLN A 139 1.37 16.83 8.88
N GLN A 140 0.05 16.72 9.08
CA GLN A 140 -0.54 15.67 9.92
C GLN A 140 -0.26 14.27 9.31
N ILE A 141 -0.39 14.11 8.01
CA ILE A 141 -0.05 12.86 7.29
C ILE A 141 1.40 12.49 7.57
N GLY A 142 2.34 13.41 7.41
CA GLY A 142 3.74 13.16 7.71
C GLY A 142 3.98 12.74 9.17
N ALA A 143 3.32 13.37 10.13
CA ALA A 143 3.41 13.01 11.54
C ALA A 143 2.87 11.60 11.81
N ILE A 144 1.74 11.22 11.22
CA ILE A 144 1.16 9.86 11.32
C ILE A 144 2.12 8.81 10.74
N VAL A 145 2.68 9.06 9.56
CA VAL A 145 3.65 8.15 8.94
C VAL A 145 4.90 7.98 9.82
N ARG A 146 5.38 9.04 10.48
CA ARG A 146 6.47 8.92 11.45
C ARG A 146 6.11 8.00 12.62
N GLU A 147 4.90 8.09 13.15
CA GLU A 147 4.44 7.19 14.22
C GLU A 147 4.38 5.73 13.75
N ILE A 148 3.94 5.46 12.50
CA ILE A 148 3.98 4.13 11.90
C ILE A 148 5.43 3.62 11.83
N ASN A 149 6.36 4.44 11.37
CA ASN A 149 7.78 4.08 11.31
C ASN A 149 8.44 3.98 12.70
N GLY A 150 7.72 4.30 13.77
CA GLY A 150 8.12 4.05 15.17
C GLY A 150 8.19 2.55 15.51
N PHE A 151 7.38 1.72 14.87
CA PHE A 151 7.38 0.27 15.11
C PHE A 151 8.62 -0.38 14.49
N THR A 152 9.20 -1.35 15.20
CA THR A 152 10.42 -2.07 14.78
C THR A 152 10.16 -3.55 14.61
N GLY A 153 10.75 -4.12 13.55
CA GLY A 153 10.74 -5.55 13.27
C GLY A 153 12.03 -6.26 13.68
N THR A 154 12.07 -7.57 13.47
CA THR A 154 13.24 -8.43 13.73
C THR A 154 13.95 -8.88 12.46
N TYR A 155 13.43 -8.58 11.30
CA TYR A 155 13.98 -8.85 9.95
C TYR A 155 13.54 -7.74 9.01
N PHE A 156 14.16 -7.65 7.85
CA PHE A 156 13.73 -6.79 6.74
C PHE A 156 12.90 -7.58 5.71
N GLY A 157 11.92 -6.91 5.07
CA GLY A 157 11.10 -7.46 4.00
C GLY A 157 9.63 -7.65 4.36
N TYR A 158 8.94 -8.50 3.61
CA TYR A 158 7.48 -8.68 3.70
C TYR A 158 7.06 -9.77 4.69
N ASP A 159 6.00 -9.50 5.48
CA ASP A 159 5.40 -10.50 6.37
C ASP A 159 4.75 -11.65 5.59
N GLY A 160 4.06 -11.33 4.51
CA GLY A 160 3.31 -12.28 3.71
C GLY A 160 4.14 -13.26 2.89
N ASN A 161 5.43 -12.93 2.63
CA ASN A 161 6.31 -13.78 1.84
C ASN A 161 7.73 -13.83 2.43
N SER A 162 8.06 -14.93 3.08
CA SER A 162 9.39 -15.15 3.70
C SER A 162 10.54 -15.17 2.68
N ASP A 163 10.27 -15.51 1.42
CA ASP A 163 11.29 -15.53 0.36
C ASP A 163 11.78 -14.09 0.02
N LEU A 164 11.03 -13.06 0.44
CA LEU A 164 11.36 -11.65 0.27
C LEU A 164 11.87 -11.00 1.56
N ARG A 165 12.55 -11.77 2.42
CA ARG A 165 13.15 -11.29 3.67
C ARG A 165 14.67 -11.35 3.62
N GLY A 166 15.31 -10.57 4.48
CA GLY A 166 16.76 -10.59 4.70
C GLY A 166 17.12 -10.19 6.13
N GLU A 167 18.31 -10.55 6.57
CA GLU A 167 18.88 -10.11 7.84
C GLU A 167 19.34 -8.65 7.76
N THR A 168 19.76 -8.20 6.56
CA THR A 168 20.11 -6.82 6.26
C THR A 168 19.13 -6.22 5.26
N TRP A 169 19.00 -4.86 5.30
CA TRP A 169 18.15 -4.18 4.32
C TRP A 169 18.66 -4.34 2.88
N LYS A 170 19.96 -4.33 2.70
CA LYS A 170 20.57 -4.57 1.38
C LYS A 170 20.15 -5.92 0.79
N GLU A 171 20.24 -7.00 1.56
CA GLU A 171 19.81 -8.35 1.12
C GLU A 171 18.33 -8.37 0.77
N ALA A 172 17.48 -7.89 1.69
CA ALA A 172 16.04 -7.86 1.48
C ALA A 172 15.66 -7.03 0.25
N PHE A 173 16.21 -5.82 0.11
CA PHE A 173 15.88 -4.92 -1.00
C PHE A 173 16.31 -5.48 -2.36
N ILE A 174 17.52 -6.06 -2.47
CA ILE A 174 17.99 -6.70 -3.71
C ILE A 174 17.07 -7.87 -4.07
N THR A 175 16.72 -8.73 -3.10
CA THR A 175 15.79 -9.84 -3.31
C THR A 175 14.41 -9.35 -3.77
N ILE A 176 13.88 -8.28 -3.16
CA ILE A 176 12.61 -7.66 -3.57
C ILE A 176 12.70 -7.11 -5.00
N MET A 177 13.78 -6.40 -5.35
CA MET A 177 13.99 -5.89 -6.70
C MET A 177 14.08 -7.00 -7.73
N ASP A 178 14.86 -8.04 -7.46
CA ASP A 178 14.99 -9.19 -8.35
C ASP A 178 13.65 -9.88 -8.54
N SER A 179 12.83 -10.04 -7.50
CA SER A 179 11.50 -10.64 -7.61
C SER A 179 10.57 -9.86 -8.54
N VAL A 180 10.60 -8.53 -8.49
CA VAL A 180 9.80 -7.67 -9.39
C VAL A 180 10.27 -7.80 -10.85
N LEU A 181 11.58 -7.83 -11.08
CA LEU A 181 12.17 -8.03 -12.42
C LEU A 181 11.84 -9.43 -12.99
N GLU A 182 11.85 -10.46 -12.14
CA GLU A 182 11.46 -11.83 -12.52
C GLU A 182 9.97 -11.93 -12.83
N ASP A 183 9.10 -11.33 -12.00
CA ASP A 183 7.67 -11.26 -12.24
C ASP A 183 7.36 -10.57 -13.57
N GLY A 184 8.02 -9.43 -13.84
CA GLY A 184 7.89 -8.74 -15.12
C GLY A 184 8.45 -9.55 -16.30
N SER A 185 9.59 -10.22 -16.12
CA SER A 185 10.19 -11.07 -17.15
C SER A 185 9.27 -12.22 -17.54
N ARG A 186 8.63 -12.90 -16.56
CA ARG A 186 7.63 -13.95 -16.82
C ARG A 186 6.47 -13.48 -17.69
N LYS A 187 6.13 -12.19 -17.61
CA LYS A 187 5.07 -11.54 -18.40
C LYS A 187 5.58 -10.82 -19.64
N GLN A 188 6.88 -10.87 -19.92
CA GLN A 188 7.53 -10.12 -21.01
C GLN A 188 7.24 -8.61 -20.91
N ALA A 189 7.29 -8.07 -19.67
CA ALA A 189 7.08 -6.66 -19.42
C ALA A 189 8.21 -5.83 -20.04
N ASP A 190 7.84 -4.78 -20.77
CA ASP A 190 8.78 -3.81 -21.31
C ASP A 190 9.08 -2.73 -20.25
N PHE A 191 10.24 -2.82 -19.60
CA PHE A 191 10.74 -1.85 -18.62
C PHE A 191 11.41 -0.62 -19.28
N GLY A 192 11.54 -0.59 -20.61
CA GLY A 192 12.23 0.49 -21.33
C GLY A 192 13.76 0.42 -21.27
N SER A 193 14.33 -0.57 -20.56
CA SER A 193 15.76 -0.88 -20.51
C SER A 193 15.95 -2.38 -20.26
N PRO A 194 17.07 -2.97 -20.71
CA PRO A 194 17.41 -4.35 -20.39
C PRO A 194 17.48 -4.60 -18.88
N ILE A 195 17.00 -5.76 -18.43
CA ILE A 195 16.96 -6.12 -16.99
C ILE A 195 18.36 -6.06 -16.37
N ASP A 196 19.39 -6.53 -17.09
CA ASP A 196 20.77 -6.50 -16.59
C ASP A 196 21.30 -5.08 -16.38
N GLU A 197 20.88 -4.11 -17.20
CA GLU A 197 21.23 -2.69 -16.99
C GLU A 197 20.55 -2.12 -15.77
N ILE A 198 19.26 -2.46 -15.55
CA ILE A 198 18.50 -2.05 -14.36
C ILE A 198 19.16 -2.64 -13.12
N ARG A 199 19.43 -3.95 -13.13
CA ARG A 199 20.09 -4.65 -12.02
C ARG A 199 21.49 -4.06 -11.74
N GLY A 200 22.27 -3.78 -12.78
CA GLY A 200 23.58 -3.13 -12.67
C GLY A 200 23.51 -1.76 -11.98
N ALA A 201 22.52 -0.94 -12.34
CA ALA A 201 22.30 0.35 -11.71
C ALA A 201 21.92 0.22 -10.23
N VAL A 202 21.05 -0.75 -9.89
CA VAL A 202 20.69 -1.03 -8.48
C VAL A 202 21.92 -1.47 -7.68
N LEU A 203 22.72 -2.40 -8.20
CA LEU A 203 23.89 -2.93 -7.51
C LEU A 203 24.99 -1.89 -7.30
N LYS A 204 25.14 -0.92 -8.21
CA LYS A 204 26.07 0.22 -8.07
C LYS A 204 25.78 1.03 -6.81
N HIS A 205 24.52 1.26 -6.48
CA HIS A 205 24.06 2.03 -5.32
C HIS A 205 23.71 1.18 -4.09
N ALA A 206 23.82 -0.15 -4.18
CA ALA A 206 23.53 -1.05 -3.07
C ALA A 206 24.32 -0.79 -1.78
N PRO A 207 25.57 -0.24 -1.80
CA PRO A 207 26.27 0.14 -0.58
C PRO A 207 25.49 1.14 0.29
N SER A 208 24.71 2.06 -0.29
CA SER A 208 23.89 3.02 0.47
C SER A 208 22.84 2.35 1.36
N LEU A 209 22.38 1.14 0.99
CA LEU A 209 21.41 0.36 1.75
C LEU A 209 21.98 -0.24 3.04
N GLU A 210 23.32 -0.38 3.15
CA GLU A 210 23.99 -0.94 4.33
C GLU A 210 23.92 -0.02 5.55
N THR A 211 23.64 1.27 5.33
CA THR A 211 23.45 2.24 6.42
C THR A 211 22.16 2.04 7.20
N VAL A 212 21.22 1.26 6.65
CA VAL A 212 19.92 0.97 7.26
C VAL A 212 20.05 -0.28 8.15
N THR A 213 20.08 -0.08 9.45
CA THR A 213 20.36 -1.16 10.42
C THR A 213 19.15 -1.60 11.24
N THR A 214 18.04 -0.85 11.18
CA THR A 214 16.84 -1.14 11.97
C THR A 214 15.64 -1.28 11.05
N PRO A 215 15.00 -2.46 11.00
CA PRO A 215 13.78 -2.64 10.24
C PRO A 215 12.64 -1.85 10.91
N ARG A 216 12.06 -0.92 10.17
CA ARG A 216 10.91 -0.12 10.58
C ARG A 216 9.68 -0.54 9.79
N LEU A 217 8.50 -0.46 10.41
CA LEU A 217 7.27 -0.67 9.67
C LEU A 217 7.09 0.49 8.69
N VAL A 218 7.00 0.18 7.41
CA VAL A 218 6.74 1.12 6.32
C VAL A 218 5.37 0.81 5.76
N HIS A 219 4.50 1.80 5.67
CA HIS A 219 3.19 1.64 5.03
C HIS A 219 3.34 1.42 3.52
N TRP A 220 4.31 2.04 2.93
CA TRP A 220 4.69 2.05 1.51
C TRP A 220 3.71 2.79 0.60
N ASP A 221 2.41 2.71 0.84
CA ASP A 221 1.35 3.25 -0.01
C ASP A 221 0.57 4.39 0.68
N ALA A 222 1.27 5.25 1.44
CA ALA A 222 0.70 6.36 2.18
C ALA A 222 0.43 7.59 1.27
N TRP A 223 -0.45 7.41 0.26
CA TRP A 223 -0.93 8.46 -0.65
C TRP A 223 -2.20 9.12 -0.12
N ASP A 224 -2.54 10.29 -0.66
CA ASP A 224 -3.75 11.05 -0.32
C ASP A 224 -5.02 10.19 -0.38
N LEU A 225 -5.11 9.24 -1.33
CA LEU A 225 -6.23 8.33 -1.49
C LEU A 225 -6.45 7.39 -0.28
N ASN A 226 -5.41 7.12 0.49
CA ASN A 226 -5.48 6.24 1.65
C ASN A 226 -5.74 7.00 2.97
N PHE A 227 -5.94 8.31 2.93
CA PHE A 227 -6.27 9.12 4.10
C PHE A 227 -7.70 9.64 4.06
N PHE A 228 -8.31 9.69 5.24
CA PHE A 228 -9.61 10.30 5.48
C PHE A 228 -9.47 11.55 6.32
N VAL A 229 -10.26 12.57 5.98
CA VAL A 229 -10.19 13.88 6.66
C VAL A 229 -11.59 14.39 7.01
N LYS A 230 -11.70 15.06 8.15
CA LYS A 230 -12.89 15.76 8.58
C LYS A 230 -12.50 17.04 9.31
N ASP A 231 -13.11 18.15 8.94
CA ASP A 231 -12.89 19.46 9.58
C ASP A 231 -11.39 19.84 9.69
N GLY A 232 -10.61 19.55 8.64
CA GLY A 232 -9.16 19.84 8.56
C GLY A 232 -8.27 18.92 9.40
N LYS A 233 -8.80 17.81 9.90
CA LYS A 233 -8.04 16.79 10.66
C LYS A 233 -8.03 15.48 9.90
N VAL A 234 -6.90 14.76 9.95
CA VAL A 234 -6.82 13.38 9.49
C VAL A 234 -7.57 12.48 10.49
N THR A 235 -8.59 11.78 10.02
CA THR A 235 -9.45 10.91 10.82
C THR A 235 -9.22 9.42 10.53
N GLY A 236 -8.45 9.09 9.50
CA GLY A 236 -8.15 7.70 9.20
C GLY A 236 -7.05 7.50 8.18
N ILE A 237 -6.36 6.36 8.29
CA ILE A 237 -5.46 5.81 7.28
C ILE A 237 -5.84 4.36 7.01
N LEU A 238 -5.82 3.98 5.73
CA LEU A 238 -6.21 2.66 5.24
C LEU A 238 -5.09 2.01 4.42
N ASP A 239 -5.32 0.74 4.07
CA ASP A 239 -4.63 0.01 3.00
C ASP A 239 -3.16 -0.31 3.30
N PHE A 240 -2.94 -0.99 4.45
CA PHE A 240 -1.62 -1.51 4.85
C PHE A 240 -1.20 -2.78 4.10
N GLU A 241 -1.87 -3.12 2.99
CA GLU A 241 -1.61 -4.37 2.28
C GLU A 241 -0.17 -4.49 1.75
N ARG A 242 0.48 -3.35 1.47
CA ARG A 242 1.86 -3.29 0.99
C ARG A 242 2.90 -3.01 2.08
N ALA A 243 2.46 -3.03 3.35
CA ALA A 243 3.36 -2.78 4.47
C ALA A 243 4.49 -3.81 4.55
N LEU A 244 5.67 -3.33 4.92
CA LEU A 244 6.87 -4.16 5.06
C LEU A 244 7.81 -3.59 6.12
N TRP A 245 8.73 -4.41 6.59
CA TRP A 245 9.81 -4.02 7.47
C TRP A 245 11.00 -3.51 6.65
N ALA A 246 11.25 -2.20 6.66
CA ALA A 246 12.16 -1.55 5.70
C ALA A 246 12.82 -0.27 6.24
N ASP A 247 13.48 0.45 5.33
CA ASP A 247 13.92 1.82 5.52
C ASP A 247 12.72 2.78 5.46
N PRO A 248 12.50 3.66 6.45
CA PRO A 248 11.47 4.70 6.39
C PRO A 248 11.48 5.58 5.13
N LEU A 249 12.62 5.78 4.50
CA LEU A 249 12.70 6.52 3.25
C LEU A 249 11.98 5.84 2.07
N MET A 250 11.52 4.60 2.25
CA MET A 250 10.68 3.91 1.27
C MET A 250 9.21 4.38 1.27
N GLU A 251 8.81 5.23 2.21
CA GLU A 251 7.47 5.84 2.24
C GLU A 251 7.19 6.73 1.02
N ALA A 252 5.91 6.82 0.66
CA ALA A 252 5.45 7.53 -0.53
C ALA A 252 5.97 8.97 -0.62
N GLN A 253 5.97 9.70 0.49
CA GLN A 253 6.39 11.09 0.57
C GLN A 253 7.86 11.32 0.21
N PHE A 254 8.76 10.36 0.48
CA PHE A 254 10.18 10.48 0.20
C PHE A 254 10.54 10.11 -1.25
N ARG A 255 9.74 9.26 -1.90
CA ARG A 255 9.90 8.97 -3.34
C ARG A 255 9.67 10.20 -4.22
N ALA A 256 8.87 11.15 -3.75
CA ALA A 256 8.64 12.42 -4.44
C ALA A 256 9.87 13.34 -4.47
N LEU A 257 10.90 13.12 -3.63
CA LEU A 257 12.15 13.92 -3.63
C LEU A 257 12.83 13.94 -4.99
N ALA A 258 12.87 12.80 -5.67
CA ALA A 258 13.46 12.70 -7.01
C ALA A 258 12.86 13.71 -8.04
N PHE A 259 11.70 14.32 -7.72
CA PHE A 259 10.95 15.13 -8.69
C PHE A 259 10.50 16.51 -8.18
N GLY A 260 10.48 16.79 -6.89
CA GLY A 260 9.77 17.97 -6.39
C GLY A 260 10.33 18.67 -5.16
N GLY A 261 11.41 18.17 -4.57
CA GLY A 261 11.95 18.76 -3.34
C GLY A 261 11.11 18.46 -2.08
N VAL A 262 11.31 19.24 -1.02
CA VAL A 262 10.72 18.99 0.29
C VAL A 262 9.23 19.35 0.31
N SER A 263 8.38 18.34 0.57
CA SER A 263 6.92 18.48 0.71
C SER A 263 6.50 18.86 2.14
N GLU A 264 5.23 19.27 2.30
CA GLU A 264 4.66 19.51 3.63
C GLU A 264 4.54 18.22 4.46
N SER A 265 4.32 17.06 3.84
CA SER A 265 4.35 15.77 4.53
C SER A 265 5.74 15.46 5.10
N MET A 266 6.83 15.77 4.37
CA MET A 266 8.19 15.63 4.88
C MET A 266 8.45 16.57 6.07
N ARG A 267 7.92 17.81 6.05
CA ARG A 267 8.00 18.75 7.17
C ARG A 267 7.29 18.19 8.39
N GLY A 268 6.08 17.67 8.21
CA GLY A 268 5.30 17.03 9.28
C GLY A 268 5.97 15.79 9.85
N TYR A 269 6.64 15.00 8.99
CA TYR A 269 7.47 13.87 9.40
C TYR A 269 8.70 14.31 10.21
N GLY A 270 9.19 15.51 9.98
CA GLY A 270 10.40 16.06 10.62
C GLY A 270 11.69 15.75 9.89
N LYS A 271 11.63 15.37 8.59
CA LYS A 271 12.81 15.12 7.75
C LYS A 271 12.76 15.95 6.48
N THR A 272 13.68 16.91 6.39
CA THR A 272 13.75 17.91 5.29
C THR A 272 15.14 18.03 4.68
N THR A 273 16.13 17.33 5.22
CA THR A 273 17.49 17.27 4.72
C THR A 273 17.92 15.83 4.52
N PHE A 274 18.70 15.57 3.49
CA PHE A 274 19.11 14.22 3.10
C PHE A 274 20.62 14.19 2.87
N THR A 275 21.26 13.09 3.27
CA THR A 275 22.65 12.81 2.88
C THR A 275 22.68 12.29 1.45
N HIS A 276 23.88 12.16 0.89
CA HIS A 276 24.04 11.58 -0.45
C HIS A 276 23.50 10.13 -0.51
N GLU A 277 23.82 9.31 0.49
CA GLU A 277 23.35 7.91 0.57
C GLU A 277 21.83 7.82 0.75
N GLU A 278 21.22 8.78 1.44
CA GLU A 278 19.76 8.86 1.57
C GLU A 278 19.10 9.24 0.24
N ASP A 279 19.69 10.15 -0.52
CA ASP A 279 19.23 10.54 -1.85
C ASP A 279 19.35 9.36 -2.84
N GLU A 280 20.48 8.63 -2.83
CA GLU A 280 20.63 7.38 -3.58
C GLU A 280 19.49 6.39 -3.27
N ARG A 281 19.20 6.16 -1.98
CA ARG A 281 18.11 5.25 -1.57
C ARG A 281 16.73 5.72 -2.04
N CYS A 282 16.44 7.03 -1.97
CA CYS A 282 15.18 7.57 -2.49
C CYS A 282 15.02 7.30 -4.00
N HIS A 283 16.11 7.37 -4.77
CA HIS A 283 16.09 7.01 -6.19
C HIS A 283 15.88 5.50 -6.39
N LEU A 284 16.54 4.65 -5.61
CA LEU A 284 16.32 3.20 -5.64
C LEU A 284 14.85 2.84 -5.34
N TYR A 285 14.24 3.47 -4.33
CA TYR A 285 12.84 3.23 -3.95
C TYR A 285 11.84 3.77 -4.98
N THR A 286 12.18 4.88 -5.64
CA THR A 286 11.40 5.41 -6.77
C THR A 286 11.46 4.47 -7.97
N LEU A 287 12.64 3.92 -8.27
CA LEU A 287 12.79 2.91 -9.32
C LEU A 287 11.98 1.65 -9.00
N HIS A 288 12.06 1.16 -7.74
CA HIS A 288 11.25 0.02 -7.29
C HIS A 288 9.76 0.24 -7.53
N LEU A 289 9.21 1.38 -7.09
CA LEU A 289 7.81 1.74 -7.36
C LEU A 289 7.48 1.68 -8.85
N ALA A 290 8.33 2.30 -9.68
CA ALA A 290 8.11 2.36 -11.12
C ALA A 290 8.07 0.96 -11.77
N LEU A 291 8.95 0.06 -11.35
CA LEU A 291 9.01 -1.32 -11.84
C LEU A 291 7.81 -2.14 -11.35
N VAL A 292 7.38 -1.99 -10.09
CA VAL A 292 6.15 -2.57 -9.56
C VAL A 292 4.95 -2.14 -10.40
N MET A 293 4.75 -0.84 -10.58
CA MET A 293 3.64 -0.28 -11.39
C MET A 293 3.63 -0.85 -12.82
N LYS A 294 4.81 -0.96 -13.44
CA LYS A 294 4.91 -1.54 -14.78
C LYS A 294 4.50 -3.00 -14.79
N THR A 295 5.01 -3.79 -13.85
CA THR A 295 4.71 -5.23 -13.76
C THR A 295 3.23 -5.47 -13.47
N GLU A 296 2.62 -4.70 -12.56
CA GLU A 296 1.19 -4.78 -12.25
C GLU A 296 0.30 -4.62 -13.49
N CYS A 297 0.65 -3.76 -14.44
CA CYS A 297 -0.12 -3.59 -15.67
C CYS A 297 -0.28 -4.91 -16.45
N TYR A 298 0.71 -5.78 -16.42
CA TYR A 298 0.68 -7.06 -17.10
C TYR A 298 -0.12 -8.13 -16.35
N TYR A 299 -0.13 -8.09 -15.01
CA TYR A 299 -0.89 -9.01 -14.17
C TYR A 299 -2.36 -8.60 -14.08
N ARG A 300 -2.63 -7.33 -13.80
CA ARG A 300 -3.98 -6.81 -13.52
C ARG A 300 -4.76 -6.44 -14.78
N LYS A 301 -4.07 -6.27 -15.92
CA LYS A 301 -4.63 -5.92 -17.23
C LYS A 301 -5.61 -4.74 -17.14
N TYR A 302 -5.09 -3.63 -16.63
CA TYR A 302 -5.87 -2.40 -16.51
C TYR A 302 -6.48 -1.96 -17.85
N ASP A 303 -7.66 -1.35 -17.79
CA ASP A 303 -8.40 -0.77 -18.93
C ASP A 303 -7.87 0.61 -19.35
N SER A 304 -6.75 1.07 -18.79
CA SER A 304 -6.15 2.40 -18.99
C SER A 304 -4.63 2.29 -18.98
N ASP A 305 -3.98 3.10 -19.82
CA ASP A 305 -2.53 3.23 -19.91
C ASP A 305 -1.94 4.17 -18.82
N TYR A 306 -2.76 4.72 -17.93
CA TYR A 306 -2.34 5.70 -16.93
C TYR A 306 -1.16 5.21 -16.09
N VAL A 307 -1.30 4.02 -15.48
CA VAL A 307 -0.26 3.42 -14.62
C VAL A 307 1.01 3.13 -15.40
N SER A 308 0.89 2.60 -16.63
CA SER A 308 2.03 2.32 -17.51
C SER A 308 2.78 3.59 -17.90
N ASN A 309 2.05 4.67 -18.20
CA ASN A 309 2.65 5.97 -18.54
C ASN A 309 3.35 6.60 -17.32
N LEU A 310 2.72 6.55 -16.15
CA LEU A 310 3.32 7.05 -14.91
C LEU A 310 4.58 6.24 -14.56
N SER A 311 4.54 4.91 -14.64
CA SER A 311 5.72 4.06 -14.49
C SER A 311 6.88 4.52 -15.40
N LYS A 312 6.61 4.75 -16.68
CA LYS A 312 7.63 5.21 -17.62
C LYS A 312 8.20 6.58 -17.26
N GLN A 313 7.34 7.51 -16.84
CA GLN A 313 7.76 8.85 -16.39
C GLN A 313 8.68 8.79 -15.16
N LEU A 314 8.49 7.79 -14.30
CA LEU A 314 9.35 7.56 -13.12
C LEU A 314 10.62 6.78 -13.49
N THR A 315 10.52 5.73 -14.31
CA THR A 315 11.65 4.83 -14.62
C THR A 315 12.77 5.56 -15.35
N VAL A 316 12.45 6.30 -16.40
CA VAL A 316 13.48 6.88 -17.29
C VAL A 316 14.40 7.87 -16.55
N PRO A 317 13.88 8.93 -15.89
CA PRO A 317 14.75 9.88 -15.21
C PRO A 317 15.50 9.25 -14.03
N THR A 318 14.82 8.37 -13.27
CA THR A 318 15.45 7.71 -12.10
C THR A 318 16.59 6.78 -12.52
N LEU A 319 16.39 5.97 -13.56
CA LEU A 319 17.42 5.07 -14.06
C LEU A 319 18.61 5.84 -14.67
N ASN A 320 18.35 6.96 -15.35
CA ASN A 320 19.43 7.83 -15.86
C ASN A 320 20.24 8.41 -14.70
N TRP A 321 19.57 8.91 -13.67
CA TRP A 321 20.25 9.43 -12.48
C TRP A 321 21.14 8.36 -11.82
N LEU A 322 20.63 7.12 -11.62
CA LEU A 322 21.39 6.00 -11.05
C LEU A 322 22.57 5.56 -11.93
N LYS A 323 22.50 5.73 -13.24
CA LYS A 323 23.61 5.40 -14.16
C LYS A 323 24.70 6.47 -14.12
N GLU A 324 24.33 7.73 -14.02
CA GLU A 324 25.24 8.88 -14.09
C GLU A 324 25.98 9.16 -12.78
N ASN A 325 25.37 8.90 -11.63
CA ASN A 325 25.96 9.11 -10.31
C ASN A 325 26.50 7.81 -9.72
#